data_7689dfda24f8b6b59667d82f8bee8253
#
_entry.id   7689dfda24f8b6b59667d82f8bee8253
#
_cell.length_a   1.000
_cell.length_b   1.000
_cell.length_c   1.000
_cell.angle_alpha   90.00
_cell.angle_beta   90.00
_cell.angle_gamma   90.00
#
_symmetry.space_group_name_H-M   'P 1'
#
loop_
_entity.id
_entity.type
_entity.pdbx_description
1 polymer ?
#
loop_
_entity_poly.entity_id
_entity_poly.type
_entity_poly.pdbx_seq_one_letter_code
_entity_poly.pdbx_strand_id
1 'polypeptide(L)'
;IENIIKKKIVNEYGLKIEGNLESNLIDKEFIDIVNKGIKHCHRGDVFQIVLSRKFSQKFSGDEFCVYRQLRSINPSPYLFYFDYGNFKIFGSSPEAQLVINNQKAEIHPIAGTFKRTGDDLLDSKKALKLFKDDKENSEHMMLVDLARNDLSRACSDVKVEKDREIQFYSHVIHLVSKVTGKLKSHSKDIIGSTFPAGTLSGAPKHMAMKLIEKYEQHNRSFYGGAIGFIDFENNFNHAILIRSFLSKNQNLFFQAGAGIVSKSNPDDELNEVYNKVGALLKALEKAEEI
;
A
#
# COMPACT_ATOMS: atom_id res chain seq x y z
N ILE A 1 9.09 32.42 8.50
CA ILE A 1 8.89 30.95 8.56
C ILE A 1 9.42 30.40 9.88
N GLU A 2 10.70 30.63 10.26
CA GLU A 2 11.25 30.12 11.54
C GLU A 2 10.47 30.54 12.78
N ASN A 3 9.95 31.78 12.81
CA ASN A 3 9.14 32.28 13.94
C ASN A 3 7.75 31.62 14.01
N ILE A 4 7.22 31.15 12.88
CA ILE A 4 5.96 30.40 12.83
C ILE A 4 6.19 28.97 13.33
N ILE A 5 7.30 28.34 12.91
CA ILE A 5 7.67 26.96 13.33
C ILE A 5 7.96 26.90 14.84
N LYS A 6 8.58 27.96 15.39
CA LYS A 6 8.90 28.04 16.82
C LYS A 6 7.70 28.38 17.72
N LYS A 7 6.61 28.93 17.15
CA LYS A 7 5.36 29.12 17.90
C LYS A 7 4.69 27.76 18.08
N LYS A 8 4.64 27.25 19.30
CA LYS A 8 3.78 26.12 19.70
C LYS A 8 2.32 26.59 19.67
N ILE A 9 1.76 26.76 18.48
CA ILE A 9 0.33 26.99 18.33
C ILE A 9 -0.29 25.59 18.39
N VAL A 10 -0.79 25.21 19.56
CA VAL A 10 -1.66 24.05 19.71
C VAL A 10 -3.07 24.57 19.42
N ASN A 11 -3.51 24.44 18.18
CA ASN A 11 -4.92 24.61 17.89
C ASN A 11 -5.64 23.38 18.44
N GLU A 12 -6.50 23.57 19.41
CA GLU A 12 -7.42 22.54 19.92
C GLU A 12 -8.57 22.38 18.90
N TYR A 13 -8.27 21.71 17.78
CA TYR A 13 -9.31 21.29 16.86
C TYR A 13 -9.70 19.85 17.24
N GLY A 14 -10.95 19.69 17.67
CA GLY A 14 -11.54 18.37 17.87
C GLY A 14 -12.03 17.78 16.55
N LEU A 15 -12.19 16.49 16.52
CA LEU A 15 -12.88 15.75 15.47
C LEU A 15 -14.03 14.98 16.11
N LYS A 16 -15.17 14.95 15.43
CA LYS A 16 -16.32 14.14 15.81
C LYS A 16 -16.72 13.24 14.65
N ILE A 17 -16.83 11.95 14.92
CA ILE A 17 -17.35 10.98 13.96
C ILE A 17 -18.88 11.11 13.85
N GLU A 18 -19.41 11.09 12.65
CA GLU A 18 -20.83 11.22 12.38
C GLU A 18 -21.35 10.01 11.61
N GLY A 19 -22.48 9.46 12.07
CA GLY A 19 -23.10 8.30 11.44
C GLY A 19 -22.30 7.01 11.60
N ASN A 20 -22.63 6.03 10.78
CA ASN A 20 -21.98 4.72 10.78
C ASN A 20 -20.89 4.66 9.68
N LEU A 21 -19.94 3.77 9.90
CA LEU A 21 -18.98 3.40 8.84
C LEU A 21 -19.74 2.76 7.67
N GLU A 22 -19.56 3.34 6.49
CA GLU A 22 -20.14 2.82 5.24
C GLU A 22 -19.10 2.07 4.42
N SER A 23 -19.54 1.11 3.62
CA SER A 23 -18.70 0.41 2.66
C SER A 23 -19.43 0.24 1.33
N ASN A 24 -18.67 0.28 0.23
CA ASN A 24 -19.20 0.09 -1.11
C ASN A 24 -19.68 -1.34 -1.40
N LEU A 25 -19.21 -2.32 -0.63
CA LEU A 25 -19.59 -3.73 -0.73
C LEU A 25 -19.88 -4.26 0.67
N ILE A 26 -20.89 -5.12 0.80
CA ILE A 26 -21.03 -5.94 2.01
C ILE A 26 -20.06 -7.14 1.94
N ASP A 27 -19.85 -7.81 3.06
CA ASP A 27 -18.89 -8.92 3.16
C ASP A 27 -19.13 -10.03 2.12
N LYS A 28 -20.38 -10.40 1.95
CA LYS A 28 -20.80 -11.43 0.96
C LYS A 28 -20.43 -11.02 -0.48
N GLU A 29 -20.64 -9.77 -0.84
CA GLU A 29 -20.30 -9.26 -2.18
C GLU A 29 -18.80 -9.25 -2.40
N PHE A 30 -18.01 -8.89 -1.36
CA PHE A 30 -16.56 -8.97 -1.45
C PHE A 30 -16.09 -10.42 -1.60
N ILE A 31 -16.61 -11.36 -0.83
CA ILE A 31 -16.35 -12.80 -0.98
C ILE A 31 -16.70 -13.29 -2.39
N ASP A 32 -17.80 -12.81 -2.97
CA ASP A 32 -18.20 -13.18 -4.34
C ASP A 32 -17.21 -12.71 -5.39
N ILE A 33 -16.67 -11.48 -5.28
CA ILE A 33 -15.64 -11.00 -6.22
C ILE A 33 -14.29 -11.70 -5.99
N VAL A 34 -13.93 -12.06 -4.76
CA VAL A 34 -12.75 -12.90 -4.46
C VAL A 34 -12.86 -14.25 -5.14
N ASN A 35 -14.01 -14.92 -5.04
CA ASN A 35 -14.27 -16.19 -5.72
C ASN A 35 -14.14 -16.09 -7.26
N LYS A 36 -14.56 -14.95 -7.85
CA LYS A 36 -14.34 -14.68 -9.27
C LYS A 36 -12.85 -14.52 -9.59
N GLY A 37 -12.09 -13.83 -8.73
CA GLY A 37 -10.63 -13.69 -8.83
C GLY A 37 -9.93 -15.06 -8.81
N ILE A 38 -10.27 -15.92 -7.86
CA ILE A 38 -9.75 -17.30 -7.75
C ILE A 38 -9.99 -18.10 -9.04
N LYS A 39 -11.19 -17.99 -9.62
CA LYS A 39 -11.51 -18.65 -10.90
C LYS A 39 -10.62 -18.18 -12.05
N HIS A 40 -10.30 -16.88 -12.12
CA HIS A 40 -9.37 -16.35 -13.11
C HIS A 40 -7.94 -16.85 -12.89
N CYS A 41 -7.50 -16.99 -11.64
CA CYS A 41 -6.21 -17.61 -11.32
C CYS A 41 -6.15 -19.08 -11.77
N HIS A 42 -7.20 -19.87 -11.49
CA HIS A 42 -7.26 -21.28 -11.94
C HIS A 42 -7.30 -21.43 -13.46
N ARG A 43 -7.91 -20.49 -14.18
CA ARG A 43 -7.92 -20.48 -15.64
C ARG A 43 -6.60 -20.06 -16.28
N GLY A 44 -5.69 -19.50 -15.48
CA GLY A 44 -4.43 -18.97 -15.98
C GLY A 44 -4.53 -17.58 -16.63
N ASP A 45 -5.65 -16.87 -16.43
CA ASP A 45 -5.79 -15.48 -16.90
C ASP A 45 -4.85 -14.53 -16.15
N VAL A 46 -4.66 -14.78 -14.86
CA VAL A 46 -3.72 -14.08 -13.97
C VAL A 46 -3.08 -15.06 -12.99
N PHE A 47 -1.87 -14.76 -12.54
CA PHE A 47 -1.24 -15.45 -11.40
C PHE A 47 -1.76 -14.91 -10.08
N GLN A 48 -1.96 -13.58 -10.03
CA GLN A 48 -2.49 -12.85 -8.89
C GLN A 48 -3.34 -11.69 -9.37
N ILE A 49 -4.39 -11.38 -8.62
CA ILE A 49 -5.19 -10.15 -8.76
C ILE A 49 -5.44 -9.54 -7.40
N VAL A 50 -5.33 -8.22 -7.28
CA VAL A 50 -5.67 -7.50 -6.04
C VAL A 50 -7.05 -6.89 -6.19
N LEU A 51 -8.01 -7.39 -5.43
CA LEU A 51 -9.36 -6.81 -5.35
C LEU A 51 -9.53 -6.08 -4.03
N SER A 52 -10.25 -4.96 -4.06
CA SER A 52 -10.31 -4.03 -2.94
C SER A 52 -11.72 -3.60 -2.59
N ARG A 53 -11.87 -3.11 -1.35
CA ARG A 53 -13.10 -2.61 -0.76
C ARG A 53 -12.87 -1.20 -0.24
N LYS A 54 -13.80 -0.29 -0.56
CA LYS A 54 -13.75 1.12 -0.17
C LYS A 54 -14.66 1.35 1.02
N PHE A 55 -14.17 2.17 1.94
CA PHE A 55 -14.89 2.58 3.15
C PHE A 55 -15.03 4.11 3.16
N SER A 56 -16.07 4.59 3.82
CA SER A 56 -16.28 6.02 4.06
C SER A 56 -16.84 6.27 5.45
N GLN A 57 -16.38 7.37 6.06
CA GLN A 57 -16.80 7.82 7.37
C GLN A 57 -17.06 9.31 7.35
N LYS A 58 -18.27 9.72 7.71
CA LYS A 58 -18.60 11.14 7.92
C LYS A 58 -17.98 11.65 9.20
N PHE A 59 -17.59 12.90 9.21
CA PHE A 59 -17.02 13.57 10.37
C PHE A 59 -17.31 15.07 10.34
N SER A 60 -17.16 15.73 11.47
CA SER A 60 -17.06 17.19 11.61
C SER A 60 -15.80 17.55 12.41
N GLY A 61 -15.28 18.74 12.19
CA GLY A 61 -14.03 19.20 12.81
C GLY A 61 -12.81 19.10 11.91
N ASP A 62 -11.64 18.84 12.49
CA ASP A 62 -10.36 18.84 11.80
C ASP A 62 -9.79 17.42 11.63
N GLU A 63 -9.73 16.94 10.40
CA GLU A 63 -9.15 15.64 10.04
C GLU A 63 -7.65 15.53 10.29
N PHE A 64 -6.95 16.63 10.57
CA PHE A 64 -5.55 16.58 10.98
C PHE A 64 -5.37 15.80 12.30
N CYS A 65 -6.39 15.79 13.16
CA CYS A 65 -6.42 14.94 14.36
C CYS A 65 -6.27 13.46 13.99
N VAL A 66 -6.97 12.99 12.95
CA VAL A 66 -6.85 11.61 12.47
C VAL A 66 -5.43 11.32 11.98
N TYR A 67 -4.82 12.23 11.22
CA TYR A 67 -3.44 12.08 10.77
C TYR A 67 -2.46 11.97 11.93
N ARG A 68 -2.61 12.82 12.96
CA ARG A 68 -1.77 12.78 14.17
C ARG A 68 -1.85 11.42 14.87
N GLN A 69 -3.06 10.87 14.99
CA GLN A 69 -3.25 9.55 15.58
C GLN A 69 -2.70 8.44 14.70
N LEU A 70 -2.96 8.48 13.39
CA LEU A 70 -2.42 7.49 12.45
C LEU A 70 -0.88 7.44 12.51
N ARG A 71 -0.23 8.59 12.53
CA ARG A 71 1.23 8.70 12.67
C ARG A 71 1.74 8.06 13.96
N SER A 72 0.99 8.18 15.06
CA SER A 72 1.36 7.61 16.36
C SER A 72 1.14 6.10 16.40
N ILE A 73 0.00 5.63 15.84
CA ILE A 73 -0.40 4.23 15.90
C ILE A 73 0.38 3.37 14.92
N ASN A 74 0.62 3.90 13.72
CA ASN A 74 1.24 3.17 12.61
C ASN A 74 2.33 4.01 11.95
N PRO A 75 3.46 4.27 12.61
CA PRO A 75 4.58 4.97 11.99
C PRO A 75 5.16 4.11 10.87
N SER A 76 5.15 4.64 9.65
CA SER A 76 5.69 4.00 8.45
C SER A 76 6.73 4.91 7.78
N PRO A 77 7.56 4.40 6.85
CA PRO A 77 8.59 5.20 6.20
C PRO A 77 8.06 6.43 5.46
N TYR A 78 6.82 6.36 4.97
CA TYR A 78 6.22 7.46 4.21
C TYR A 78 5.01 8.02 4.95
N LEU A 79 5.26 9.04 5.75
CA LEU A 79 4.24 9.83 6.45
C LEU A 79 3.99 11.11 5.64
N PHE A 80 2.75 11.37 5.28
CA PHE A 80 2.40 12.52 4.46
C PHE A 80 1.03 13.11 4.79
N TYR A 81 0.92 14.42 4.60
CA TYR A 81 -0.33 15.18 4.68
C TYR A 81 -0.27 16.28 3.62
N PHE A 82 -1.15 16.19 2.62
CA PHE A 82 -1.26 17.14 1.54
C PHE A 82 -2.63 17.80 1.58
N ASP A 83 -2.64 19.11 1.68
CA ASP A 83 -3.83 19.95 1.60
C ASP A 83 -3.89 20.62 0.22
N TYR A 84 -4.90 20.23 -0.57
CA TYR A 84 -5.17 20.78 -1.89
C TYR A 84 -6.31 21.82 -1.87
N GLY A 85 -6.71 22.29 -0.68
CA GLY A 85 -7.80 23.24 -0.48
C GLY A 85 -9.18 22.56 -0.43
N ASN A 86 -9.65 22.02 -1.54
CA ASN A 86 -10.97 21.38 -1.64
C ASN A 86 -10.99 19.89 -1.26
N PHE A 87 -9.83 19.29 -1.08
CA PHE A 87 -9.66 17.94 -0.55
C PHE A 87 -8.28 17.80 0.06
N LYS A 88 -8.09 16.80 0.93
CA LYS A 88 -6.82 16.49 1.55
C LYS A 88 -6.51 15.01 1.40
N ILE A 89 -5.22 14.68 1.25
CA ILE A 89 -4.74 13.30 1.20
C ILE A 89 -3.68 13.14 2.27
N PHE A 90 -3.86 12.18 3.16
CA PHE A 90 -2.90 11.91 4.20
C PHE A 90 -2.83 10.42 4.53
N GLY A 91 -1.67 9.99 5.03
CA GLY A 91 -1.49 8.58 5.28
C GLY A 91 -0.14 8.23 5.89
N SER A 92 0.03 6.91 6.07
CA SER A 92 1.24 6.29 6.59
C SER A 92 1.55 5.05 5.75
N SER A 93 2.17 5.26 4.58
CA SER A 93 2.47 4.17 3.66
C SER A 93 3.76 3.44 4.03
N PRO A 94 3.72 2.10 4.08
CA PRO A 94 4.92 1.32 4.37
C PRO A 94 5.78 1.00 3.14
N GLU A 95 5.28 1.25 1.93
CA GLU A 95 5.83 0.66 0.71
C GLU A 95 6.24 1.72 -0.32
N ALA A 96 7.52 1.67 -0.72
CA ALA A 96 8.02 2.42 -1.86
C ALA A 96 7.46 1.84 -3.17
N GLN A 97 6.97 2.68 -4.07
CA GLN A 97 6.58 2.26 -5.41
C GLN A 97 7.78 2.25 -6.35
N LEU A 98 8.54 3.34 -6.35
CA LEU A 98 9.72 3.53 -7.18
C LEU A 98 10.65 4.53 -6.51
N VAL A 99 11.93 4.20 -6.46
CA VAL A 99 12.99 5.11 -6.01
C VAL A 99 14.00 5.25 -7.14
N ILE A 100 14.41 6.48 -7.42
CA ILE A 100 15.48 6.79 -8.38
C ILE A 100 16.50 7.67 -7.66
N ASN A 101 17.75 7.24 -7.69
CA ASN A 101 18.86 7.99 -7.14
C ASN A 101 20.06 7.89 -8.11
N ASN A 102 20.57 9.03 -8.56
CA ASN A 102 21.71 9.11 -9.50
C ASN A 102 21.52 8.19 -10.72
N GLN A 103 20.36 8.27 -11.38
CA GLN A 103 19.97 7.46 -12.55
C GLN A 103 19.83 5.95 -12.25
N LYS A 104 19.94 5.51 -11.03
CA LYS A 104 19.65 4.13 -10.61
C LYS A 104 18.21 4.04 -10.11
N ALA A 105 17.41 3.27 -10.83
CA ALA A 105 16.03 2.98 -10.43
C ALA A 105 15.98 1.73 -9.56
N GLU A 106 15.12 1.73 -8.55
CA GLU A 106 14.96 0.67 -7.57
C GLU A 106 13.48 0.39 -7.31
N ILE A 107 13.10 -0.88 -7.33
CA ILE A 107 11.82 -1.37 -6.82
C ILE A 107 12.13 -2.37 -5.71
N HIS A 108 11.36 -2.31 -4.65
CA HIS A 108 11.53 -3.15 -3.46
C HIS A 108 10.31 -4.07 -3.29
N PRO A 109 10.25 -5.22 -3.99
CA PRO A 109 9.20 -6.20 -3.77
C PRO A 109 9.17 -6.67 -2.32
N ILE A 110 8.01 -6.58 -1.69
CA ILE A 110 7.78 -7.03 -0.31
C ILE A 110 6.71 -8.10 -0.37
N ALA A 111 6.99 -9.28 0.16
CA ALA A 111 6.03 -10.35 0.34
C ALA A 111 6.23 -11.02 1.69
N GLY A 112 5.20 -11.72 2.14
CA GLY A 112 5.19 -12.34 3.45
C GLY A 112 5.17 -11.33 4.59
N THR A 113 4.24 -11.52 5.50
CA THR A 113 4.10 -10.65 6.67
C THR A 113 3.87 -11.48 7.91
N PHE A 114 4.87 -11.53 8.79
CA PHE A 114 4.72 -12.17 10.09
C PHE A 114 4.72 -11.10 11.18
N LYS A 115 3.74 -11.19 12.08
CA LYS A 115 3.64 -10.26 13.23
C LYS A 115 4.78 -10.54 14.20
N ARG A 116 5.48 -9.49 14.63
CA ARG A 116 6.48 -9.57 15.70
C ARG A 116 5.83 -9.91 17.05
N THR A 117 6.57 -10.66 17.85
CA THR A 117 6.17 -10.97 19.23
C THR A 117 6.76 -9.99 20.24
N GLY A 118 7.83 -9.27 19.86
CA GLY A 118 8.63 -8.47 20.76
C GLY A 118 9.74 -9.26 21.48
N ASP A 119 9.80 -10.59 21.27
CA ASP A 119 10.88 -11.46 21.71
C ASP A 119 11.79 -11.76 20.52
N ASP A 120 13.05 -11.37 20.61
CA ASP A 120 13.99 -11.49 19.49
C ASP A 120 14.30 -12.94 19.10
N LEU A 121 14.25 -13.89 20.04
CA LEU A 121 14.46 -15.33 19.77
C LEU A 121 13.25 -15.92 19.02
N LEU A 122 12.04 -15.59 19.46
CA LEU A 122 10.82 -16.02 18.81
C LEU A 122 10.66 -15.36 17.43
N ASP A 123 11.01 -14.09 17.31
CA ASP A 123 10.97 -13.35 16.04
C ASP A 123 12.00 -13.92 15.04
N SER A 124 13.19 -14.29 15.49
CA SER A 124 14.18 -14.98 14.65
C SER A 124 13.70 -16.35 14.15
N LYS A 125 13.02 -17.12 15.00
CA LYS A 125 12.39 -18.40 14.57
C LYS A 125 11.28 -18.17 13.54
N LYS A 126 10.45 -17.15 13.74
CA LYS A 126 9.40 -16.76 12.75
C LYS A 126 10.02 -16.33 11.44
N ALA A 127 11.09 -15.55 11.47
CA ALA A 127 11.82 -15.11 10.29
C ALA A 127 12.37 -16.31 9.47
N LEU A 128 12.96 -17.29 10.14
CA LEU A 128 13.41 -18.53 9.50
C LEU A 128 12.25 -19.35 8.92
N LYS A 129 11.09 -19.38 9.59
CA LYS A 129 9.89 -20.02 9.06
C LYS A 129 9.40 -19.33 7.80
N LEU A 130 9.33 -18.00 7.82
CA LEU A 130 8.94 -17.18 6.65
C LEU A 130 9.88 -17.44 5.46
N PHE A 131 11.18 -17.45 5.70
CA PHE A 131 12.19 -17.69 4.65
C PHE A 131 12.07 -19.07 4.00
N LYS A 132 11.56 -20.06 4.73
CA LYS A 132 11.39 -21.46 4.26
C LYS A 132 9.98 -21.77 3.75
N ASP A 133 9.07 -20.82 3.82
CA ASP A 133 7.69 -21.01 3.38
C ASP A 133 7.60 -20.99 1.85
N ASP A 134 7.27 -22.13 1.26
CA ASP A 134 7.21 -22.29 -0.21
C ASP A 134 6.13 -21.39 -0.86
N LYS A 135 5.03 -21.15 -0.18
CA LYS A 135 3.96 -20.28 -0.67
C LYS A 135 4.46 -18.84 -0.73
N GLU A 136 4.95 -18.33 0.40
CA GLU A 136 5.46 -16.96 0.50
C GLU A 136 6.63 -16.71 -0.48
N ASN A 137 7.53 -17.70 -0.63
CA ASN A 137 8.61 -17.63 -1.59
C ASN A 137 8.12 -17.57 -3.04
N SER A 138 7.10 -18.37 -3.38
CA SER A 138 6.53 -18.37 -4.74
C SER A 138 5.87 -17.04 -5.08
N GLU A 139 5.10 -16.48 -4.14
CA GLU A 139 4.50 -15.15 -4.29
C GLU A 139 5.55 -14.05 -4.40
N HIS A 140 6.59 -14.13 -3.57
CA HIS A 140 7.70 -13.18 -3.60
C HIS A 140 8.45 -13.19 -4.93
N MET A 141 8.81 -14.38 -5.44
CA MET A 141 9.48 -14.50 -6.74
C MET A 141 8.65 -13.95 -7.88
N MET A 142 7.32 -14.12 -7.85
CA MET A 142 6.42 -13.51 -8.84
C MET A 142 6.51 -11.99 -8.80
N LEU A 143 6.55 -11.37 -7.62
CA LEU A 143 6.68 -9.91 -7.48
C LEU A 143 8.06 -9.41 -7.92
N VAL A 144 9.13 -10.19 -7.66
CA VAL A 144 10.49 -9.89 -8.15
C VAL A 144 10.54 -9.92 -9.68
N ASP A 145 9.94 -10.92 -10.32
CA ASP A 145 9.90 -11.02 -11.77
C ASP A 145 9.06 -9.89 -12.39
N LEU A 146 7.96 -9.51 -11.75
CA LEU A 146 7.15 -8.36 -12.17
C LEU A 146 7.97 -7.06 -12.10
N ALA A 147 8.71 -6.84 -11.01
CA ALA A 147 9.57 -5.67 -10.85
C ALA A 147 10.70 -5.64 -11.89
N ARG A 148 11.30 -6.80 -12.20
CA ARG A 148 12.30 -6.93 -13.27
C ARG A 148 11.72 -6.56 -14.64
N ASN A 149 10.53 -7.06 -14.94
CA ASN A 149 9.81 -6.77 -16.19
C ASN A 149 9.50 -5.27 -16.29
N ASP A 150 8.96 -4.67 -15.23
CA ASP A 150 8.61 -3.25 -15.18
C ASP A 150 9.84 -2.35 -15.41
N LEU A 151 10.96 -2.63 -14.75
CA LEU A 151 12.20 -1.88 -14.92
C LEU A 151 12.82 -2.09 -16.31
N SER A 152 12.75 -3.29 -16.88
CA SER A 152 13.42 -3.62 -18.14
C SER A 152 12.94 -2.79 -19.33
N ARG A 153 11.73 -2.24 -19.24
CA ARG A 153 11.14 -1.37 -20.28
C ARG A 153 11.86 -0.02 -20.39
N ALA A 154 12.32 0.53 -19.26
CA ALA A 154 12.92 1.87 -19.20
C ALA A 154 14.38 1.86 -18.70
N CYS A 155 14.90 0.71 -18.26
CA CYS A 155 16.24 0.56 -17.70
C CYS A 155 17.10 -0.44 -18.51
N SER A 156 18.43 -0.25 -18.46
CA SER A 156 19.44 -1.27 -18.76
C SER A 156 19.96 -1.90 -17.47
N ASP A 157 20.74 -2.97 -17.61
CA ASP A 157 21.43 -3.64 -16.49
C ASP A 157 20.51 -4.02 -15.33
N VAL A 158 19.28 -4.46 -15.67
CA VAL A 158 18.29 -4.84 -14.66
C VAL A 158 18.72 -6.12 -13.94
N LYS A 159 18.82 -6.06 -12.63
CA LYS A 159 19.25 -7.17 -11.79
C LYS A 159 18.57 -7.18 -10.44
N VAL A 160 18.51 -8.36 -9.83
CA VAL A 160 18.17 -8.52 -8.42
C VAL A 160 19.44 -8.26 -7.62
N GLU A 161 19.53 -7.09 -6.99
CA GLU A 161 20.72 -6.70 -6.20
C GLU A 161 20.72 -7.37 -4.84
N LYS A 162 19.53 -7.54 -4.26
CA LYS A 162 19.31 -8.25 -3.00
C LYS A 162 18.13 -9.20 -3.16
N ASP A 163 18.29 -10.44 -2.78
CA ASP A 163 17.26 -11.45 -2.88
C ASP A 163 16.82 -11.92 -1.50
N ARG A 164 15.52 -11.78 -1.22
CA ARG A 164 14.84 -12.30 -0.05
C ARG A 164 15.54 -12.00 1.29
N GLU A 165 15.88 -10.72 1.52
CA GLU A 165 16.39 -10.30 2.82
C GLU A 165 15.25 -10.25 3.84
N ILE A 166 15.47 -10.82 5.01
CA ILE A 166 14.57 -10.69 6.15
C ILE A 166 14.76 -9.30 6.75
N GLN A 167 13.69 -8.50 6.80
CA GLN A 167 13.71 -7.19 7.42
C GLN A 167 12.74 -7.14 8.60
N PHE A 168 13.26 -6.67 9.74
CA PHE A 168 12.50 -6.49 10.98
C PHE A 168 12.05 -5.04 11.07
N TYR A 169 10.73 -4.84 11.04
CA TYR A 169 10.09 -3.55 11.30
C TYR A 169 9.58 -3.49 12.75
N SER A 170 8.99 -2.39 13.16
CA SER A 170 8.50 -2.23 14.55
C SER A 170 7.50 -3.31 14.98
N HIS A 171 6.62 -3.73 14.07
CA HIS A 171 5.51 -4.66 14.39
C HIS A 171 5.45 -5.90 13.51
N VAL A 172 6.23 -5.94 12.42
CA VAL A 172 6.18 -7.01 11.41
C VAL A 172 7.57 -7.41 10.96
N ILE A 173 7.67 -8.63 10.42
CA ILE A 173 8.83 -9.18 9.74
C ILE A 173 8.42 -9.38 8.28
N HIS A 174 9.19 -8.86 7.35
CA HIS A 174 8.96 -9.01 5.92
C HIS A 174 10.13 -9.67 5.21
N LEU A 175 9.81 -10.31 4.09
CA LEU A 175 10.77 -10.74 3.09
C LEU A 175 10.84 -9.67 2.01
N VAL A 176 12.02 -9.09 1.80
CA VAL A 176 12.23 -7.96 0.90
C VAL A 176 13.32 -8.28 -0.10
N SER A 177 13.06 -8.07 -1.37
CA SER A 177 14.10 -8.05 -2.41
C SER A 177 14.33 -6.64 -2.93
N LYS A 178 15.46 -6.43 -3.58
CA LYS A 178 15.80 -5.17 -4.23
C LYS A 178 16.15 -5.43 -5.69
N VAL A 179 15.30 -4.93 -6.57
CA VAL A 179 15.52 -4.97 -8.02
C VAL A 179 15.98 -3.60 -8.48
N THR A 180 17.06 -3.56 -9.23
CA THR A 180 17.68 -2.30 -9.68
C THR A 180 17.90 -2.30 -11.18
N GLY A 181 17.95 -1.10 -11.77
CA GLY A 181 18.30 -0.90 -13.16
C GLY A 181 18.83 0.51 -13.40
N LYS A 182 19.64 0.70 -14.45
CA LYS A 182 20.13 2.00 -14.87
C LYS A 182 19.15 2.62 -15.86
N LEU A 183 18.69 3.84 -15.61
CA LEU A 183 17.80 4.55 -16.52
C LEU A 183 18.43 4.74 -17.92
N LYS A 184 17.63 4.49 -18.95
CA LYS A 184 17.99 4.75 -20.36
C LYS A 184 17.61 6.15 -20.81
N SER A 185 16.63 6.76 -20.14
CA SER A 185 16.03 8.04 -20.50
C SER A 185 15.63 8.83 -19.26
N HIS A 186 14.66 9.72 -19.39
CA HIS A 186 14.19 10.55 -18.26
C HIS A 186 13.40 9.74 -17.21
N SER A 187 13.47 10.17 -15.97
CA SER A 187 12.75 9.55 -14.83
C SER A 187 11.24 9.45 -15.05
N LYS A 188 10.63 10.36 -15.83
CA LYS A 188 9.20 10.31 -16.15
C LYS A 188 8.78 9.08 -16.97
N ASP A 189 9.67 8.56 -17.80
CA ASP A 189 9.35 7.44 -18.72
C ASP A 189 9.18 6.12 -17.95
N ILE A 190 9.95 5.96 -16.88
CA ILE A 190 9.86 4.76 -16.03
C ILE A 190 8.57 4.74 -15.18
N ILE A 191 8.01 5.91 -14.84
CA ILE A 191 6.75 5.97 -14.08
C ILE A 191 5.65 5.22 -14.84
N GLY A 192 5.51 5.47 -16.15
CA GLY A 192 4.50 4.81 -16.97
C GLY A 192 4.68 3.30 -17.10
N SER A 193 5.92 2.79 -17.02
CA SER A 193 6.19 1.35 -17.10
C SER A 193 6.03 0.62 -15.77
N THR A 194 6.25 1.28 -14.65
CA THR A 194 6.18 0.68 -13.30
C THR A 194 4.82 0.86 -12.64
N PHE A 195 4.04 1.87 -13.04
CA PHE A 195 2.73 2.16 -12.49
C PHE A 195 1.60 1.39 -13.21
N PRO A 196 0.53 0.95 -12.49
CA PRO A 196 0.45 0.87 -11.02
C PRO A 196 1.35 -0.24 -10.44
N ALA A 197 1.60 -0.15 -9.13
CA ALA A 197 2.37 -1.18 -8.43
C ALA A 197 1.73 -2.57 -8.59
N GLY A 198 2.56 -3.60 -8.77
CA GLY A 198 2.09 -4.99 -8.92
C GLY A 198 1.38 -5.51 -7.69
N THR A 199 1.85 -5.09 -6.50
CA THR A 199 1.25 -5.41 -5.20
C THR A 199 -0.15 -4.83 -5.01
N LEU A 200 -0.57 -3.89 -5.86
CA LEU A 200 -1.91 -3.27 -5.87
C LEU A 200 -2.74 -3.62 -7.11
N SER A 201 -2.16 -4.26 -8.11
CA SER A 201 -2.85 -4.65 -9.35
C SER A 201 -2.88 -6.16 -9.54
N GLY A 202 -1.75 -6.76 -9.81
CA GLY A 202 -1.60 -8.20 -10.04
C GLY A 202 -0.67 -8.52 -11.21
N ALA A 203 -0.59 -9.79 -11.55
CA ALA A 203 0.28 -10.31 -12.59
C ALA A 203 -0.46 -11.32 -13.49
N PRO A 204 -0.44 -11.19 -14.84
CA PRO A 204 0.10 -10.07 -15.62
C PRO A 204 -0.69 -8.78 -15.43
N LYS A 205 0.02 -7.65 -15.26
CA LYS A 205 -0.55 -6.35 -14.86
C LYS A 205 -1.75 -5.91 -15.71
N HIS A 206 -1.63 -5.96 -17.02
CA HIS A 206 -2.69 -5.51 -17.94
C HIS A 206 -3.99 -6.34 -17.81
N MET A 207 -3.90 -7.66 -17.66
CA MET A 207 -5.08 -8.50 -17.46
C MET A 207 -5.69 -8.27 -16.09
N ALA A 208 -4.86 -8.18 -15.05
CA ALA A 208 -5.31 -7.86 -13.70
C ALA A 208 -6.10 -6.54 -13.67
N MET A 209 -5.59 -5.48 -14.31
CA MET A 209 -6.28 -4.19 -14.39
C MET A 209 -7.66 -4.28 -15.09
N LYS A 210 -7.76 -5.04 -16.19
CA LYS A 210 -9.07 -5.28 -16.85
C LYS A 210 -10.07 -6.00 -15.95
N LEU A 211 -9.61 -6.96 -15.17
CA LEU A 211 -10.46 -7.69 -14.25
C LEU A 211 -10.86 -6.84 -13.04
N ILE A 212 -9.95 -6.01 -12.54
CA ILE A 212 -10.24 -5.03 -11.48
C ILE A 212 -11.35 -4.09 -11.94
N GLU A 213 -11.21 -3.48 -13.12
CA GLU A 213 -12.24 -2.60 -13.72
C GLU A 213 -13.59 -3.31 -13.87
N LYS A 214 -13.57 -4.60 -14.18
CA LYS A 214 -14.78 -5.40 -14.34
C LYS A 214 -15.50 -5.72 -13.03
N TYR A 215 -14.74 -5.92 -11.94
CA TYR A 215 -15.29 -6.44 -10.68
C TYR A 215 -15.42 -5.40 -9.58
N GLU A 216 -14.59 -4.36 -9.58
CA GLU A 216 -14.75 -3.24 -8.68
C GLU A 216 -15.77 -2.25 -9.25
N GLN A 217 -16.86 -2.03 -8.54
CA GLN A 217 -17.97 -1.16 -8.99
C GLN A 217 -17.64 0.33 -8.92
N HIS A 218 -16.52 0.71 -8.30
CA HIS A 218 -16.14 2.09 -8.06
C HIS A 218 -14.67 2.32 -8.42
N ASN A 219 -14.39 3.49 -8.97
CA ASN A 219 -13.04 3.93 -9.22
C ASN A 219 -12.22 3.98 -7.93
N ARG A 220 -10.99 3.51 -8.00
CA ARG A 220 -10.04 3.51 -6.88
C ARG A 220 -9.62 4.91 -6.44
N SER A 221 -9.81 5.92 -7.32
CA SER A 221 -9.38 7.30 -7.07
C SER A 221 -7.89 7.34 -6.71
N PHE A 222 -7.51 7.70 -5.49
CA PHE A 222 -6.13 7.76 -5.04
C PHE A 222 -5.56 6.42 -4.54
N TYR A 223 -6.42 5.46 -4.21
CA TYR A 223 -5.97 4.16 -3.71
C TYR A 223 -5.15 3.40 -4.76
N GLY A 224 -3.99 2.90 -4.34
CA GLY A 224 -3.04 2.25 -5.26
C GLY A 224 -2.34 3.22 -6.20
N GLY A 225 -2.54 4.52 -6.00
CA GLY A 225 -1.78 5.58 -6.64
C GLY A 225 -0.37 5.69 -6.08
N ALA A 226 0.31 6.77 -6.41
CA ALA A 226 1.65 7.04 -5.92
C ALA A 226 1.77 8.49 -5.43
N ILE A 227 2.54 8.68 -4.36
CA ILE A 227 2.80 9.98 -3.76
C ILE A 227 4.27 10.12 -3.43
N GLY A 228 4.86 11.27 -3.73
CA GLY A 228 6.27 11.50 -3.46
C GLY A 228 6.75 12.79 -4.06
N PHE A 229 8.04 12.87 -4.33
CA PHE A 229 8.67 14.05 -4.88
C PHE A 229 9.71 13.69 -5.96
N ILE A 230 9.95 14.66 -6.83
CA ILE A 230 11.05 14.67 -7.79
C ILE A 230 11.89 15.89 -7.44
N ASP A 231 13.20 15.73 -7.27
CA ASP A 231 14.11 16.83 -7.06
C ASP A 231 14.64 17.43 -8.38
N PHE A 232 15.41 18.50 -8.28
CA PHE A 232 15.99 19.20 -9.44
C PHE A 232 17.08 18.39 -10.17
N GLU A 233 17.60 17.32 -9.56
CA GLU A 233 18.57 16.39 -10.15
C GLU A 233 17.88 15.18 -10.80
N ASN A 234 16.53 15.19 -10.87
CA ASN A 234 15.69 14.10 -11.33
C ASN A 234 15.77 12.83 -10.47
N ASN A 235 16.23 12.93 -9.23
CA ASN A 235 15.99 11.88 -8.27
C ASN A 235 14.52 11.83 -7.91
N PHE A 236 14.04 10.65 -7.59
CA PHE A 236 12.63 10.37 -7.46
C PHE A 236 12.39 9.43 -6.28
N ASN A 237 11.43 9.78 -5.43
CA ASN A 237 11.04 8.92 -4.32
C ASN A 237 9.52 8.91 -4.21
N HIS A 238 8.93 7.75 -4.49
CA HIS A 238 7.49 7.52 -4.58
C HIS A 238 7.07 6.41 -3.63
N ALA A 239 6.06 6.69 -2.83
CA ALA A 239 5.35 5.67 -2.05
C ALA A 239 4.03 5.29 -2.73
N ILE A 240 3.55 4.08 -2.46
CA ILE A 240 2.22 3.64 -2.87
C ILE A 240 1.18 4.30 -1.96
N LEU A 241 0.08 4.80 -2.53
CA LEU A 241 -1.05 5.35 -1.76
C LEU A 241 -1.91 4.22 -1.18
N ILE A 242 -1.45 3.70 -0.06
CA ILE A 242 -2.12 2.73 0.81
C ILE A 242 -2.07 3.21 2.26
N ARG A 243 -2.88 2.66 3.14
CA ARG A 243 -2.97 3.13 4.54
C ARG A 243 -3.19 4.64 4.62
N SER A 244 -4.08 5.13 3.78
CA SER A 244 -4.26 6.56 3.53
C SER A 244 -5.74 6.93 3.50
N PHE A 245 -6.01 8.17 3.81
CA PHE A 245 -7.32 8.79 3.73
C PHE A 245 -7.35 9.84 2.62
N LEU A 246 -8.48 9.92 1.93
CA LEU A 246 -8.92 11.08 1.17
C LEU A 246 -10.01 11.78 1.99
N SER A 247 -9.75 13.01 2.43
CA SER A 247 -10.76 13.87 3.06
C SER A 247 -11.37 14.78 2.01
N LYS A 248 -12.69 14.70 1.86
CA LYS A 248 -13.44 15.55 0.94
C LYS A 248 -14.89 15.71 1.42
N ASN A 249 -15.39 16.94 1.46
CA ASN A 249 -16.77 17.24 1.84
C ASN A 249 -17.17 16.59 3.18
N GLN A 250 -16.34 16.73 4.20
CA GLN A 250 -16.54 16.15 5.53
C GLN A 250 -16.75 14.62 5.54
N ASN A 251 -16.15 13.95 4.55
CA ASN A 251 -16.07 12.51 4.49
C ASN A 251 -14.62 12.07 4.37
N LEU A 252 -14.25 11.06 5.13
CA LEU A 252 -12.98 10.35 5.03
C LEU A 252 -13.20 9.06 4.23
N PHE A 253 -12.54 8.97 3.08
CA PHE A 253 -12.54 7.78 2.24
C PHE A 253 -11.21 7.05 2.39
N PHE A 254 -11.27 5.74 2.54
CA PHE A 254 -10.10 4.87 2.61
C PHE A 254 -10.41 3.52 1.99
N GLN A 255 -9.37 2.79 1.60
CA GLN A 255 -9.54 1.55 0.84
C GLN A 255 -8.44 0.56 1.19
N ALA A 256 -8.77 -0.72 1.17
CA ALA A 256 -7.82 -1.81 1.28
C ALA A 256 -8.24 -2.97 0.38
N GLY A 257 -7.25 -3.75 -0.04
CA GLY A 257 -7.46 -4.92 -0.87
C GLY A 257 -6.60 -6.10 -0.45
N ALA A 258 -6.96 -7.26 -0.95
CA ALA A 258 -6.24 -8.51 -0.73
C ALA A 258 -5.71 -9.06 -2.06
N GLY A 259 -4.56 -9.71 -2.00
CA GLY A 259 -3.90 -10.35 -3.14
C GLY A 259 -4.40 -11.77 -3.35
N ILE A 260 -5.24 -11.95 -4.34
CA ILE A 260 -5.94 -13.22 -4.60
C ILE A 260 -5.11 -14.07 -5.55
N VAL A 261 -4.84 -15.29 -5.15
CA VAL A 261 -4.17 -16.35 -5.92
C VAL A 261 -5.05 -17.60 -6.01
N SER A 262 -4.65 -18.59 -6.78
CA SER A 262 -5.45 -19.84 -6.96
C SER A 262 -5.73 -20.60 -5.66
N LYS A 263 -4.88 -20.45 -4.64
CA LYS A 263 -5.02 -21.13 -3.34
C LYS A 263 -5.62 -20.24 -2.25
N SER A 264 -6.06 -19.02 -2.58
CA SER A 264 -6.67 -18.10 -1.62
C SER A 264 -7.95 -18.66 -1.03
N ASN A 265 -8.19 -18.37 0.25
CA ASN A 265 -9.46 -18.63 0.93
C ASN A 265 -10.24 -17.30 1.00
N PRO A 266 -11.48 -17.22 0.54
CA PRO A 266 -12.24 -15.96 0.51
C PRO A 266 -12.45 -15.30 1.87
N ASP A 267 -12.64 -16.07 2.93
CA ASP A 267 -12.81 -15.53 4.29
C ASP A 267 -11.49 -14.98 4.84
N ASP A 268 -10.36 -15.62 4.54
CA ASP A 268 -9.05 -15.13 4.92
C ASP A 268 -8.71 -13.81 4.20
N GLU A 269 -9.06 -13.70 2.90
CA GLU A 269 -8.86 -12.47 2.12
C GLU A 269 -9.76 -11.31 2.64
N LEU A 270 -10.99 -11.62 3.05
CA LEU A 270 -11.86 -10.65 3.72
C LEU A 270 -11.23 -10.15 5.04
N ASN A 271 -10.74 -11.08 5.86
CA ASN A 271 -10.06 -10.76 7.12
C ASN A 271 -8.80 -9.93 6.88
N GLU A 272 -8.06 -10.20 5.80
CA GLU A 272 -6.90 -9.39 5.41
C GLU A 272 -7.28 -7.95 5.12
N VAL A 273 -8.39 -7.70 4.43
CA VAL A 273 -8.91 -6.33 4.21
C VAL A 273 -9.19 -5.64 5.53
N TYR A 274 -9.88 -6.29 6.46
CA TYR A 274 -10.16 -5.73 7.79
C TYR A 274 -8.89 -5.45 8.59
N ASN A 275 -7.92 -6.36 8.56
CA ASN A 275 -6.61 -6.15 9.19
C ASN A 275 -5.88 -4.94 8.60
N LYS A 276 -5.97 -4.75 7.28
CA LYS A 276 -5.33 -3.61 6.58
C LYS A 276 -5.99 -2.27 6.90
N VAL A 277 -7.28 -2.22 7.16
CA VAL A 277 -7.96 -0.98 7.57
C VAL A 277 -7.93 -0.77 9.09
N GLY A 278 -7.57 -1.76 9.88
CA GLY A 278 -7.63 -1.71 11.34
C GLY A 278 -6.88 -0.52 11.97
N ALA A 279 -5.69 -0.20 11.45
CA ALA A 279 -4.94 0.98 11.93
C ALA A 279 -5.62 2.31 11.58
N LEU A 280 -6.31 2.37 10.44
CA LEU A 280 -7.08 3.53 10.00
C LEU A 280 -8.32 3.74 10.89
N LEU A 281 -9.06 2.66 11.15
CA LEU A 281 -10.22 2.69 12.05
C LEU A 281 -9.83 3.10 13.46
N LYS A 282 -8.76 2.52 13.99
CA LYS A 282 -8.24 2.89 15.31
C LYS A 282 -7.78 4.36 15.38
N ALA A 283 -7.26 4.90 14.27
CA ALA A 283 -6.88 6.31 14.21
C ALA A 283 -8.11 7.23 14.24
N LEU A 284 -9.23 6.82 13.62
CA LEU A 284 -10.52 7.52 13.69
C LEU A 284 -11.05 7.56 15.12
N GLU A 285 -11.17 6.37 15.77
CA GLU A 285 -11.64 6.25 17.14
C GLU A 285 -10.84 7.15 18.11
N LYS A 286 -9.50 7.08 18.03
CA LYS A 286 -8.63 7.88 18.90
C LYS A 286 -8.61 9.37 18.58
N ALA A 287 -9.02 9.77 17.40
CA ALA A 287 -9.09 11.18 17.04
C ALA A 287 -10.27 11.90 17.70
N GLU A 288 -11.32 11.18 18.12
CA GLU A 288 -12.43 11.74 18.89
C GLU A 288 -12.09 11.97 20.38
N GLU A 289 -11.02 11.31 20.89
CA GLU A 289 -10.62 11.40 22.30
C GLU A 289 -9.74 12.63 22.60
N ILE A 290 -9.36 13.40 21.54
CA ILE A 290 -8.52 14.59 21.65
C ILE A 290 -9.39 15.86 21.61
#